data_b9141ad67fff9dc1eaf24d4926d5459c
#
_entry.id   b9141ad67fff9dc1eaf24d4926d5459c
#
_cell.length_a   1.000
_cell.length_b   1.000
_cell.length_c   1.000
_cell.angle_alpha   90.00
_cell.angle_beta   90.00
_cell.angle_gamma   90.00
#
_symmetry.space_group_name_H-M   'P 1'
#
loop_
_entity.id
_entity.type
_entity.pdbx_description
1 polymer ?
#
loop_
_entity_poly.entity_id
_entity_poly.type
_entity_poly.pdbx_seq_one_letter_code
_entity_poly.pdbx_strand_id
1 'polypeptide(L)'
;MKRGREAAFAAASVRAVRSRRAFPRLPREDASIQYKGGKAGAYMEVIKISPRGYCYGVVDAMVLALQTARNLDLPRPIYILGMIVHNTHVTEAFKNEGIITLDGPNRLEILEKVDKGTVIFTAHGVSPEVRRIAREKGLTTVDATCPDVTKTHDLIREKVADGYEVIYIGKKGHPEPEGAIGIAPDHVHLIEREEDIANLALSAERIIITNQTTMSQWDIKHLMAKLLEVYPHAEIHNEICLATQVRQEAVAEQAKGADLCIVVGDPRSNNSNRLAQVSEEIAGVPAYRVADVTEIKREWLEGVNKVAVTSGASTPTPLTKEVIAYLEQYDHNDPQTWEIRRTVNMKKLLPTIREKST
;
A
#
# COMPACT_ATOMS: atom_id res chain seq x y z
N MET A 1 62.36 16.73 6.91
CA MET A 1 62.42 15.52 7.78
C MET A 1 61.05 15.22 8.38
N LYS A 2 60.50 14.09 7.94
CA LYS A 2 59.73 13.11 8.74
C LYS A 2 58.39 13.53 9.36
N ARG A 3 57.39 12.93 8.90
CA ARG A 3 56.47 11.77 9.15
C ARG A 3 55.13 12.36 9.57
N GLY A 4 54.01 12.16 8.96
CA GLY A 4 53.36 10.92 8.60
C GLY A 4 52.52 10.42 9.78
N ARG A 5 51.19 10.72 9.84
CA ARG A 5 50.25 9.93 10.62
C ARG A 5 48.94 9.84 9.83
N GLU A 6 48.72 8.65 9.31
CA GLU A 6 47.44 8.15 8.87
C GLU A 6 46.50 8.10 10.07
N ALA A 7 45.28 8.60 9.91
CA ALA A 7 44.19 8.38 10.85
C ALA A 7 43.22 7.40 10.26
N ALA A 8 43.15 6.22 10.85
CA ALA A 8 42.27 5.12 10.50
C ALA A 8 40.79 5.49 10.72
N PHE A 9 39.98 5.22 9.71
CA PHE A 9 38.55 5.24 9.82
C PHE A 9 38.09 4.04 10.67
N ALA A 10 37.60 4.31 11.87
CA ALA A 10 36.90 3.31 12.70
C ALA A 10 35.49 3.08 12.20
N ALA A 11 35.23 1.88 11.69
CA ALA A 11 33.90 1.42 11.36
C ALA A 11 33.06 1.26 12.64
N ALA A 12 32.06 2.11 12.81
CA ALA A 12 31.05 1.96 13.87
C ALA A 12 30.08 0.82 13.49
N SER A 13 30.20 -0.30 14.18
CA SER A 13 29.28 -1.44 14.05
C SER A 13 27.93 -1.10 14.67
N VAL A 14 26.89 -0.99 13.85
CA VAL A 14 25.50 -0.92 14.29
C VAL A 14 25.09 -2.28 14.82
N ARG A 15 24.94 -2.42 16.14
CA ARG A 15 24.33 -3.59 16.79
C ARG A 15 22.82 -3.59 16.54
N ALA A 16 22.39 -4.42 15.61
CA ALA A 16 20.98 -4.74 15.43
C ALA A 16 20.46 -5.57 16.63
N VAL A 17 19.55 -5.01 17.39
CA VAL A 17 18.79 -5.75 18.42
C VAL A 17 17.79 -6.65 17.68
N ARG A 18 18.12 -7.93 17.57
CA ARG A 18 17.22 -8.96 17.05
C ARG A 18 16.25 -9.40 18.15
N SER A 19 15.02 -8.87 18.16
CA SER A 19 13.91 -9.53 18.83
C SER A 19 13.37 -10.62 17.90
N ARG A 20 13.70 -11.89 18.19
CA ARG A 20 13.15 -13.04 17.48
C ARG A 20 11.75 -13.32 18.01
N ARG A 21 10.71 -12.78 17.35
CA ARG A 21 9.39 -13.40 17.41
C ARG A 21 9.30 -14.40 16.25
N ALA A 22 9.22 -15.67 16.59
CA ALA A 22 9.00 -16.74 15.64
C ALA A 22 7.59 -16.61 15.05
N PHE A 23 7.49 -16.39 13.75
CA PHE A 23 6.23 -16.49 13.04
C PHE A 23 5.84 -17.95 12.88
N PRO A 24 4.55 -18.32 13.05
CA PRO A 24 4.09 -19.65 12.75
C PRO A 24 4.30 -19.92 11.24
N ARG A 25 4.95 -21.04 10.91
CA ARG A 25 5.10 -21.50 9.53
C ARG A 25 3.71 -21.80 8.97
N LEU A 26 3.32 -21.10 7.91
CA LEU A 26 2.18 -21.51 7.09
C LEU A 26 2.44 -22.89 6.51
N PRO A 27 1.44 -23.78 6.44
CA PRO A 27 1.60 -25.09 5.82
C PRO A 27 2.03 -24.91 4.35
N ARG A 28 3.04 -25.67 3.94
CA ARG A 28 3.41 -25.81 2.52
C ARG A 28 2.28 -26.59 1.86
N GLU A 29 1.54 -25.96 0.97
CA GLU A 29 0.69 -26.67 0.02
C GLU A 29 1.60 -27.27 -1.06
N ASP A 30 2.13 -28.46 -0.80
CA ASP A 30 2.63 -29.35 -1.83
C ASP A 30 1.41 -30.00 -2.51
N ALA A 31 0.94 -29.36 -3.57
CA ALA A 31 0.03 -29.98 -4.51
C ALA A 31 0.72 -30.00 -5.88
N SER A 32 1.51 -31.04 -6.12
CA SER A 32 1.89 -31.45 -7.46
C SER A 32 0.65 -31.96 -8.18
N ILE A 33 -0.08 -31.05 -8.85
CA ILE A 33 -1.11 -31.43 -9.80
C ILE A 33 -0.39 -31.96 -11.03
N GLN A 34 -0.43 -33.30 -11.21
CA GLN A 34 0.02 -33.94 -12.45
C GLN A 34 -0.96 -33.55 -13.57
N TYR A 35 -0.55 -32.64 -14.44
CA TYR A 35 -1.24 -32.38 -15.69
C TYR A 35 -1.09 -33.57 -16.62
N LYS A 36 -2.20 -34.24 -16.95
CA LYS A 36 -2.27 -35.22 -18.03
C LYS A 36 -1.96 -34.51 -19.36
N GLY A 37 -1.00 -35.05 -20.11
CA GLY A 37 -0.40 -34.52 -21.31
C GLY A 37 -1.37 -33.90 -22.31
N GLY A 38 -1.33 -32.57 -22.39
CA GLY A 38 -1.80 -31.76 -23.49
C GLY A 38 -0.60 -31.30 -24.31
N LYS A 39 -0.79 -31.06 -25.59
CA LYS A 39 0.25 -30.63 -26.53
C LYS A 39 1.05 -29.46 -25.97
N ALA A 40 2.37 -29.60 -25.89
CA ALA A 40 3.25 -28.49 -25.48
C ALA A 40 3.04 -27.30 -26.44
N GLY A 41 2.64 -26.14 -25.90
CA GLY A 41 2.61 -24.89 -26.64
C GLY A 41 1.26 -24.13 -26.72
N ALA A 42 0.17 -24.61 -26.13
CA ALA A 42 -1.15 -23.97 -26.25
C ALA A 42 -1.51 -23.06 -25.07
N TYR A 43 -1.00 -23.32 -23.88
CA TYR A 43 -1.36 -22.60 -22.66
C TYR A 43 -0.27 -21.65 -22.19
N MET A 44 -0.69 -20.54 -21.62
CA MET A 44 0.19 -19.52 -21.05
C MET A 44 0.76 -19.99 -19.70
N GLU A 45 2.07 -19.86 -19.51
CA GLU A 45 2.69 -20.09 -18.20
C GLU A 45 2.37 -18.93 -17.26
N VAL A 46 1.76 -19.19 -16.10
CA VAL A 46 1.39 -18.16 -15.12
C VAL A 46 2.29 -18.23 -13.89
N ILE A 47 3.16 -17.21 -13.74
CA ILE A 47 3.98 -17.03 -12.53
C ILE A 47 3.14 -16.33 -11.47
N LYS A 48 2.87 -17.01 -10.37
CA LYS A 48 2.11 -16.47 -9.23
C LYS A 48 3.04 -15.80 -8.23
N ILE A 49 3.38 -14.53 -8.42
CA ILE A 49 4.30 -13.79 -7.53
C ILE A 49 3.78 -13.81 -6.08
N SER A 50 4.66 -14.07 -5.12
CA SER A 50 4.34 -14.14 -3.69
C SER A 50 5.38 -13.40 -2.84
N PRO A 51 4.97 -12.58 -1.83
CA PRO A 51 3.58 -12.41 -1.34
C PRO A 51 2.74 -11.48 -2.22
N ARG A 52 1.42 -11.65 -2.18
CA ARG A 52 0.41 -10.82 -2.85
C ARG A 52 -0.88 -10.74 -2.03
N GLY A 53 -1.79 -9.81 -2.38
CA GLY A 53 -3.06 -9.61 -1.69
C GLY A 53 -2.93 -8.86 -0.37
N TYR A 54 -3.98 -8.91 0.45
CA TYR A 54 -4.11 -8.12 1.66
C TYR A 54 -2.89 -8.17 2.60
N CYS A 55 -2.48 -6.99 3.10
CA CYS A 55 -1.55 -6.90 4.23
C CYS A 55 -2.31 -6.87 5.56
N TYR A 56 -1.58 -7.01 6.68
CA TYR A 56 -2.17 -7.00 8.01
C TYR A 56 -2.91 -5.70 8.33
N GLY A 57 -2.31 -4.53 8.05
CA GLY A 57 -2.93 -3.23 8.35
C GLY A 57 -4.23 -3.00 7.57
N VAL A 58 -4.32 -3.52 6.34
CA VAL A 58 -5.55 -3.54 5.54
C VAL A 58 -6.61 -4.46 6.15
N VAL A 59 -6.24 -5.67 6.56
CA VAL A 59 -7.16 -6.62 7.19
C VAL A 59 -7.69 -6.06 8.51
N ASP A 60 -6.82 -5.52 9.35
CA ASP A 60 -7.19 -4.96 10.66
C ASP A 60 -8.18 -3.79 10.49
N ALA A 61 -7.92 -2.88 9.55
CA ALA A 61 -8.83 -1.76 9.27
C ALA A 61 -10.21 -2.24 8.79
N MET A 62 -10.25 -3.25 7.91
CA MET A 62 -11.52 -3.81 7.42
C MET A 62 -12.27 -4.57 8.51
N VAL A 63 -11.58 -5.34 9.35
CA VAL A 63 -12.19 -6.06 10.48
C VAL A 63 -12.80 -5.07 11.46
N LEU A 64 -12.08 -4.00 11.80
CA LEU A 64 -12.57 -2.96 12.69
C LEU A 64 -13.80 -2.25 12.09
N ALA A 65 -13.80 -1.94 10.81
CA ALA A 65 -14.96 -1.35 10.13
C ALA A 65 -16.18 -2.29 10.17
N LEU A 66 -16.00 -3.60 9.93
CA LEU A 66 -17.08 -4.59 10.04
C LEU A 66 -17.61 -4.72 11.47
N GLN A 67 -16.71 -4.75 12.48
CA GLN A 67 -17.13 -4.78 13.88
C GLN A 67 -17.92 -3.54 14.25
N THR A 68 -17.50 -2.36 13.77
CA THR A 68 -18.23 -1.10 13.92
C THR A 68 -19.62 -1.17 13.29
N ALA A 69 -19.74 -1.73 12.07
CA ALA A 69 -21.01 -1.90 11.40
C ALA A 69 -22.00 -2.79 12.18
N ARG A 70 -21.50 -3.84 12.82
CA ARG A 70 -22.30 -4.82 13.58
C ARG A 70 -22.58 -4.40 15.00
N ASN A 71 -21.90 -3.41 15.54
CA ASN A 71 -22.15 -2.88 16.88
C ASN A 71 -23.40 -2.00 16.85
N LEU A 72 -24.49 -2.49 17.47
CA LEU A 72 -25.78 -1.81 17.52
C LEU A 72 -25.82 -0.64 18.50
N ASP A 73 -24.88 -0.57 19.43
CA ASP A 73 -24.80 0.51 20.44
C ASP A 73 -24.18 1.80 19.87
N LEU A 74 -23.56 1.73 18.67
CA LEU A 74 -22.96 2.89 18.04
C LEU A 74 -23.97 3.78 17.32
N PRO A 75 -23.84 5.11 17.44
CA PRO A 75 -24.71 6.05 16.73
C PRO A 75 -24.70 5.85 15.21
N ARG A 76 -25.86 5.92 14.62
CA ARG A 76 -26.05 5.79 13.16
C ARG A 76 -26.30 7.16 12.53
N PRO A 77 -25.99 7.37 11.23
CA PRO A 77 -25.32 6.43 10.30
C PRO A 77 -23.84 6.16 10.64
N ILE A 78 -23.27 5.11 10.03
CA ILE A 78 -21.83 4.84 10.10
C ILE A 78 -21.18 5.28 8.79
N TYR A 79 -20.15 6.09 8.91
CA TYR A 79 -19.40 6.64 7.79
C TYR A 79 -17.94 6.17 7.81
N ILE A 80 -17.37 5.94 6.63
CA ILE A 80 -15.93 5.87 6.45
C ILE A 80 -15.48 7.19 5.81
N LEU A 81 -14.50 7.86 6.42
CA LEU A 81 -13.98 9.15 5.98
C LEU A 81 -12.97 8.97 4.83
N GLY A 82 -13.47 8.79 3.63
CA GLY A 82 -12.74 8.35 2.45
C GLY A 82 -12.82 6.83 2.27
N MET A 83 -12.02 6.25 1.37
CA MET A 83 -11.96 4.80 1.22
C MET A 83 -11.18 4.18 2.38
N ILE A 84 -11.73 3.15 3.03
CA ILE A 84 -11.05 2.44 4.14
C ILE A 84 -9.67 1.96 3.71
N VAL A 85 -9.58 1.45 2.50
CA VAL A 85 -8.37 1.13 1.74
C VAL A 85 -8.65 1.45 0.26
N HIS A 86 -7.65 1.78 -0.53
CA HIS A 86 -7.84 2.10 -1.94
C HIS A 86 -8.24 0.86 -2.74
N ASN A 87 -9.54 0.53 -2.72
CA ASN A 87 -10.15 -0.52 -3.53
C ASN A 87 -11.65 -0.30 -3.66
N THR A 88 -12.13 -0.04 -4.87
CA THR A 88 -13.53 0.24 -5.18
C THR A 88 -14.45 -0.94 -4.85
N HIS A 89 -14.00 -2.18 -5.12
CA HIS A 89 -14.78 -3.38 -4.81
C HIS A 89 -14.97 -3.57 -3.30
N VAL A 90 -13.96 -3.19 -2.49
CA VAL A 90 -14.07 -3.19 -1.03
C VAL A 90 -15.07 -2.13 -0.57
N THR A 91 -15.06 -0.94 -1.17
CA THR A 91 -16.03 0.13 -0.88
C THR A 91 -17.47 -0.33 -1.15
N GLU A 92 -17.70 -0.97 -2.28
CA GLU A 92 -18.99 -1.56 -2.64
C GLU A 92 -19.43 -2.66 -1.66
N ALA A 93 -18.49 -3.51 -1.24
CA ALA A 93 -18.79 -4.56 -0.26
C ALA A 93 -19.19 -3.96 1.10
N PHE A 94 -18.55 -2.88 1.56
CA PHE A 94 -18.94 -2.18 2.78
C PHE A 94 -20.31 -1.48 2.70
N LYS A 95 -20.67 -0.98 1.53
CA LYS A 95 -22.03 -0.44 1.31
C LYS A 95 -23.12 -1.48 1.60
N ASN A 96 -22.87 -2.75 1.24
CA ASN A 96 -23.78 -3.86 1.54
C ASN A 96 -23.84 -4.20 3.05
N GLU A 97 -22.84 -3.82 3.84
CA GLU A 97 -22.84 -3.92 5.30
C GLU A 97 -23.46 -2.68 6.00
N GLY A 98 -24.06 -1.77 5.24
CA GLY A 98 -24.73 -0.57 5.76
C GLY A 98 -23.78 0.57 6.15
N ILE A 99 -22.57 0.58 5.63
CA ILE A 99 -21.58 1.66 5.85
C ILE A 99 -21.59 2.61 4.65
N ILE A 100 -21.56 3.90 4.92
CA ILE A 100 -21.52 4.96 3.92
C ILE A 100 -20.03 5.40 3.76
N THR A 101 -19.44 5.11 2.61
CA THR A 101 -18.15 5.69 2.28
C THR A 101 -18.35 7.10 1.73
N LEU A 102 -17.73 8.08 2.37
CA LEU A 102 -17.70 9.46 1.91
C LEU A 102 -16.46 9.70 1.06
N ASP A 103 -16.59 10.42 -0.04
CA ASP A 103 -15.47 10.77 -0.92
C ASP A 103 -15.40 12.28 -1.13
N GLY A 104 -14.20 12.81 -1.35
CA GLY A 104 -13.97 14.23 -1.55
C GLY A 104 -12.48 14.58 -1.63
N PRO A 105 -12.15 15.85 -1.85
CA PRO A 105 -10.78 16.30 -2.10
C PRO A 105 -9.84 16.05 -0.90
N ASN A 106 -10.32 16.30 0.31
CA ASN A 106 -9.57 16.10 1.55
C ASN A 106 -10.50 15.69 2.71
N ARG A 107 -9.91 15.27 3.81
CA ARG A 107 -10.65 14.73 4.98
C ARG A 107 -11.46 15.79 5.71
N LEU A 108 -11.02 17.04 5.74
CA LEU A 108 -11.76 18.14 6.38
C LEU A 108 -13.05 18.43 5.63
N GLU A 109 -12.99 18.61 4.31
CA GLU A 109 -14.18 18.87 3.49
C GLU A 109 -15.18 17.70 3.51
N ILE A 110 -14.68 16.46 3.58
CA ILE A 110 -15.56 15.29 3.72
C ILE A 110 -16.27 15.33 5.08
N LEU A 111 -15.54 15.66 6.16
CA LEU A 111 -16.08 15.69 7.52
C LEU A 111 -17.10 16.79 7.73
N GLU A 112 -17.00 17.91 7.01
CA GLU A 112 -18.00 18.99 7.04
C GLU A 112 -19.41 18.48 6.71
N LYS A 113 -19.53 17.47 5.85
CA LYS A 113 -20.80 16.87 5.40
C LYS A 113 -21.44 15.93 6.43
N VAL A 114 -20.77 15.71 7.57
CA VAL A 114 -21.24 14.78 8.61
C VAL A 114 -21.72 15.54 9.83
N ASP A 115 -23.02 15.45 10.14
CA ASP A 115 -23.61 16.15 11.27
C ASP A 115 -23.84 15.25 12.51
N LYS A 116 -23.95 13.94 12.31
CA LYS A 116 -24.19 12.97 13.41
C LYS A 116 -23.74 11.55 13.02
N GLY A 117 -23.64 10.68 13.99
CA GLY A 117 -23.34 9.27 13.75
C GLY A 117 -21.91 8.88 14.15
N THR A 118 -21.46 7.79 13.57
CA THR A 118 -20.10 7.23 13.82
C THR A 118 -19.23 7.41 12.57
N VAL A 119 -18.02 7.91 12.75
CA VAL A 119 -17.04 8.12 11.67
C VAL A 119 -15.84 7.21 11.89
N ILE A 120 -15.51 6.42 10.87
CA ILE A 120 -14.33 5.56 10.84
C ILE A 120 -13.21 6.31 10.09
N PHE A 121 -12.08 6.54 10.75
CA PHE A 121 -10.85 7.01 10.12
C PHE A 121 -10.18 5.83 9.42
N THR A 122 -9.70 6.06 8.19
CA THR A 122 -9.20 5.00 7.32
C THR A 122 -7.80 4.50 7.73
N ALA A 123 -7.34 3.41 7.11
CA ALA A 123 -5.99 2.88 7.30
C ALA A 123 -4.87 3.91 7.02
N HIS A 124 -5.16 4.94 6.24
CA HIS A 124 -4.19 5.98 5.85
C HIS A 124 -3.93 7.04 6.95
N GLY A 125 -4.70 7.00 8.04
CA GLY A 125 -4.66 8.00 9.11
C GLY A 125 -5.35 9.31 8.73
N VAL A 126 -5.43 10.20 9.71
CA VAL A 126 -5.97 11.56 9.57
C VAL A 126 -5.16 12.55 10.41
N SER A 127 -5.21 13.84 10.05
CA SER A 127 -4.58 14.90 10.82
C SER A 127 -5.20 15.07 12.22
N PRO A 128 -4.48 15.69 13.18
CA PRO A 128 -5.05 16.07 14.47
C PRO A 128 -6.26 16.97 14.35
N GLU A 129 -6.29 17.84 13.34
CA GLU A 129 -7.38 18.77 13.08
C GLU A 129 -8.69 18.03 12.73
N VAL A 130 -8.62 17.01 11.87
CA VAL A 130 -9.79 16.15 11.56
C VAL A 130 -10.35 15.52 12.83
N ARG A 131 -9.47 15.03 13.73
CA ARG A 131 -9.88 14.45 15.02
C ARG A 131 -10.53 15.48 15.94
N ARG A 132 -9.99 16.71 15.98
CA ARG A 132 -10.53 17.82 16.76
C ARG A 132 -11.94 18.19 16.30
N ILE A 133 -12.13 18.42 14.99
CA ILE A 133 -13.43 18.79 14.42
C ILE A 133 -14.47 17.67 14.61
N ALA A 134 -14.10 16.40 14.40
CA ALA A 134 -15.01 15.29 14.65
C ALA A 134 -15.52 15.28 16.10
N ARG A 135 -14.63 15.55 17.07
CA ARG A 135 -14.98 15.64 18.48
C ARG A 135 -15.88 16.84 18.80
N GLU A 136 -15.59 18.00 18.23
CA GLU A 136 -16.39 19.23 18.41
C GLU A 136 -17.80 19.09 17.82
N LYS A 137 -17.95 18.34 16.74
CA LYS A 137 -19.25 17.97 16.16
C LYS A 137 -19.98 16.88 16.99
N GLY A 138 -19.39 16.37 18.08
CA GLY A 138 -19.99 15.32 18.90
C GLY A 138 -20.11 13.97 18.19
N LEU A 139 -19.30 13.73 17.17
CA LEU A 139 -19.29 12.46 16.44
C LEU A 139 -18.58 11.37 17.24
N THR A 140 -19.13 10.15 17.21
CA THR A 140 -18.41 8.98 17.66
C THR A 140 -17.33 8.62 16.64
N THR A 141 -16.10 8.43 17.07
CA THR A 141 -14.99 8.13 16.15
C THR A 141 -14.41 6.74 16.40
N VAL A 142 -14.10 6.03 15.33
CA VAL A 142 -13.39 4.75 15.33
C VAL A 142 -12.13 4.91 14.49
N ASP A 143 -10.98 4.60 15.05
CA ASP A 143 -9.70 4.80 14.39
C ASP A 143 -9.17 3.50 13.82
N ALA A 144 -9.18 3.38 12.49
CA ALA A 144 -8.65 2.23 11.77
C ALA A 144 -7.26 2.51 11.13
N THR A 145 -6.54 3.52 11.62
CA THR A 145 -5.20 3.86 11.13
C THR A 145 -4.26 2.66 11.27
N CYS A 146 -3.54 2.35 10.20
CA CYS A 146 -2.52 1.30 10.21
C CYS A 146 -1.42 1.63 11.23
N PRO A 147 -0.94 0.65 12.03
CA PRO A 147 0.13 0.87 12.99
C PRO A 147 1.42 1.45 12.39
N ASP A 148 1.78 1.09 11.15
CA ASP A 148 2.94 1.67 10.46
C ASP A 148 2.74 3.16 10.18
N VAL A 149 1.53 3.58 9.80
CA VAL A 149 1.20 5.01 9.61
C VAL A 149 1.19 5.75 10.95
N THR A 150 0.66 5.13 12.01
CA THR A 150 0.69 5.71 13.37
C THR A 150 2.13 5.95 13.81
N LYS A 151 3.03 4.99 13.58
CA LYS A 151 4.46 5.12 13.88
C LYS A 151 5.09 6.32 13.17
N THR A 152 4.79 6.52 11.89
CA THR A 152 5.27 7.70 11.14
C THR A 152 4.72 8.99 11.72
N HIS A 153 3.43 9.01 12.09
CA HIS A 153 2.80 10.17 12.74
C HIS A 153 3.43 10.51 14.09
N ASP A 154 3.76 9.47 14.89
CA ASP A 154 4.41 9.65 16.20
C ASP A 154 5.83 10.18 16.04
N LEU A 155 6.60 9.65 15.08
CA LEU A 155 7.92 10.16 14.70
C LEU A 155 7.88 11.65 14.34
N ILE A 156 6.96 12.05 13.46
CA ILE A 156 6.82 13.46 13.05
C ILE A 156 6.50 14.33 14.28
N ARG A 157 5.56 13.91 15.11
CA ARG A 157 5.14 14.67 16.30
C ARG A 157 6.29 14.85 17.31
N GLU A 158 7.04 13.79 17.57
CA GLU A 158 8.20 13.81 18.45
C GLU A 158 9.29 14.74 17.91
N LYS A 159 9.67 14.58 16.66
CA LYS A 159 10.74 15.35 16.04
C LYS A 159 10.41 16.84 15.92
N VAL A 160 9.18 17.20 15.56
CA VAL A 160 8.75 18.61 15.52
C VAL A 160 8.74 19.21 16.92
N ALA A 161 8.31 18.47 17.95
CA ALA A 161 8.40 18.93 19.35
C ALA A 161 9.84 19.17 19.81
N ASP A 162 10.81 18.43 19.25
CA ASP A 162 12.25 18.61 19.49
C ASP A 162 12.88 19.69 18.60
N GLY A 163 12.10 20.44 17.81
CA GLY A 163 12.53 21.55 16.98
C GLY A 163 13.14 21.14 15.62
N TYR A 164 12.76 19.99 15.08
CA TYR A 164 13.15 19.57 13.74
C TYR A 164 12.16 20.07 12.67
N GLU A 165 12.69 20.37 11.49
CA GLU A 165 11.92 20.41 10.25
C GLU A 165 11.85 19.02 9.63
N VAL A 166 10.73 18.69 9.03
CA VAL A 166 10.45 17.37 8.45
C VAL A 166 10.33 17.48 6.94
N ILE A 167 11.19 16.83 6.20
CA ILE A 167 11.01 16.59 4.77
C ILE A 167 10.28 15.26 4.61
N TYR A 168 9.04 15.31 4.13
CA TYR A 168 8.20 14.13 3.94
C TYR A 168 8.11 13.78 2.46
N ILE A 169 8.64 12.61 2.09
CA ILE A 169 8.57 12.10 0.71
C ILE A 169 7.26 11.34 0.53
N GLY A 170 6.37 11.81 -0.32
CA GLY A 170 5.07 11.19 -0.52
C GLY A 170 4.32 11.71 -1.74
N LYS A 171 3.28 11.00 -2.13
CA LYS A 171 2.45 11.34 -3.29
C LYS A 171 1.49 12.48 -2.96
N LYS A 172 1.56 13.58 -3.69
CA LYS A 172 0.63 14.73 -3.56
C LYS A 172 -0.83 14.28 -3.73
N GLY A 173 -1.71 14.77 -2.86
CA GLY A 173 -3.13 14.44 -2.87
C GLY A 173 -3.49 13.04 -2.35
N HIS A 174 -2.53 12.29 -1.84
CA HIS A 174 -2.81 11.02 -1.16
C HIS A 174 -3.14 11.27 0.32
N PRO A 175 -4.12 10.54 0.91
CA PRO A 175 -4.56 10.76 2.31
C PRO A 175 -3.48 10.54 3.38
N GLU A 176 -2.49 9.69 3.14
CA GLU A 176 -1.42 9.46 4.11
C GLU A 176 -0.50 10.69 4.28
N PRO A 177 0.05 11.33 3.22
CA PRO A 177 0.72 12.63 3.33
C PRO A 177 -0.18 13.73 3.87
N GLU A 178 -1.48 13.78 3.51
CA GLU A 178 -2.43 14.74 4.08
C GLU A 178 -2.46 14.65 5.62
N GLY A 179 -2.55 13.43 6.14
CA GLY A 179 -2.51 13.17 7.58
C GLY A 179 -1.19 13.56 8.23
N ALA A 180 -0.07 13.23 7.59
CA ALA A 180 1.28 13.51 8.07
C ALA A 180 1.59 15.02 8.11
N ILE A 181 1.30 15.75 7.02
CA ILE A 181 1.48 17.21 6.94
C ILE A 181 0.63 17.90 8.00
N GLY A 182 -0.62 17.44 8.17
CA GLY A 182 -1.54 18.02 9.13
C GLY A 182 -1.14 17.86 10.60
N ILE A 183 -0.08 17.14 10.92
CA ILE A 183 0.48 17.04 12.28
C ILE A 183 1.11 18.38 12.68
N ALA A 184 1.90 18.97 11.77
CA ALA A 184 2.56 20.25 11.96
C ALA A 184 2.75 20.92 10.58
N PRO A 185 1.71 21.59 10.04
CA PRO A 185 1.72 22.10 8.67
C PRO A 185 2.86 23.07 8.35
N ASP A 186 3.32 23.82 9.36
CA ASP A 186 4.39 24.81 9.21
C ASP A 186 5.80 24.17 9.22
N HIS A 187 5.91 22.89 9.63
CA HIS A 187 7.18 22.18 9.82
C HIS A 187 7.33 20.90 8.98
N VAL A 188 6.28 20.50 8.24
CA VAL A 188 6.29 19.30 7.40
C VAL A 188 6.21 19.69 5.93
N HIS A 189 7.30 19.45 5.20
CA HIS A 189 7.48 19.87 3.80
C HIS A 189 7.37 18.65 2.88
N LEU A 190 6.31 18.62 2.06
CA LEU A 190 6.05 17.52 1.13
C LEU A 190 6.89 17.66 -0.14
N ILE A 191 7.58 16.58 -0.51
CA ILE A 191 8.14 16.39 -1.84
C ILE A 191 7.63 15.08 -2.45
N GLU A 192 7.47 15.05 -3.77
CA GLU A 192 7.07 13.85 -4.49
C GLU A 192 8.18 13.37 -5.45
N ARG A 193 8.96 14.31 -5.98
CA ARG A 193 9.98 14.07 -6.99
C ARG A 193 11.21 14.96 -6.79
N GLU A 194 12.30 14.67 -7.51
CA GLU A 194 13.58 15.37 -7.37
C GLU A 194 13.46 16.89 -7.62
N GLU A 195 12.61 17.30 -8.59
CA GLU A 195 12.40 18.71 -8.93
C GLU A 195 11.81 19.52 -7.76
N ASP A 196 11.09 18.86 -6.85
CA ASP A 196 10.53 19.52 -5.66
C ASP A 196 11.62 19.95 -4.67
N ILE A 197 12.81 19.31 -4.70
CA ILE A 197 13.94 19.62 -3.79
C ILE A 197 14.42 21.05 -3.97
N ALA A 198 14.44 21.54 -5.21
CA ALA A 198 14.89 22.91 -5.51
C ALA A 198 13.98 23.99 -4.88
N ASN A 199 12.75 23.64 -4.53
CA ASN A 199 11.79 24.55 -3.90
C ASN A 199 11.85 24.51 -2.36
N LEU A 200 12.65 23.62 -1.77
CA LEU A 200 12.87 23.57 -0.33
C LEU A 200 13.91 24.59 0.07
N ALA A 201 13.48 25.64 0.76
CA ALA A 201 14.37 26.68 1.27
C ALA A 201 14.50 26.58 2.81
N LEU A 202 14.95 25.41 3.30
CA LEU A 202 15.11 25.17 4.74
C LEU A 202 16.47 25.65 5.22
N SER A 203 16.48 26.51 6.23
CA SER A 203 17.69 26.99 6.91
C SER A 203 17.84 26.37 8.30
N ALA A 204 17.05 25.36 8.64
CA ALA A 204 17.06 24.71 9.94
C ALA A 204 18.34 23.86 10.14
N GLU A 205 18.88 23.88 11.36
CA GLU A 205 20.01 23.03 11.74
C GLU A 205 19.59 21.57 11.99
N ARG A 206 18.30 21.36 12.30
CA ARG A 206 17.73 20.03 12.59
C ARG A 206 16.69 19.67 11.55
N ILE A 207 16.99 18.67 10.76
CA ILE A 207 16.12 18.19 9.69
C ILE A 207 16.01 16.67 9.77
N ILE A 208 14.79 16.13 9.67
CA ILE A 208 14.60 14.71 9.36
C ILE A 208 14.02 14.55 7.96
N ILE A 209 14.37 13.43 7.32
CA ILE A 209 13.79 12.97 6.07
C ILE A 209 13.03 11.68 6.34
N THR A 210 11.74 11.68 6.08
CA THR A 210 10.90 10.50 6.22
C THR A 210 9.98 10.34 5.02
N ASN A 211 9.12 9.31 4.98
CA ASN A 211 8.35 9.01 3.78
C ASN A 211 7.02 8.32 4.05
N GLN A 212 6.14 8.40 3.06
CA GLN A 212 4.91 7.62 2.96
C GLN A 212 5.23 6.11 2.90
N THR A 213 4.47 5.31 3.65
CA THR A 213 4.72 3.87 3.86
C THR A 213 4.62 3.00 2.60
N THR A 214 3.98 3.51 1.54
CA THR A 214 3.71 2.77 0.29
C THR A 214 4.47 3.29 -0.94
N MET A 215 5.54 4.06 -0.75
CA MET A 215 6.40 4.52 -1.84
C MET A 215 7.28 3.38 -2.40
N SER A 216 7.88 3.61 -3.57
CA SER A 216 8.92 2.72 -4.11
C SER A 216 10.19 2.83 -3.26
N GLN A 217 10.75 1.68 -2.84
CA GLN A 217 11.98 1.69 -2.06
C GLN A 217 13.18 2.22 -2.86
N TRP A 218 13.16 2.07 -4.18
CA TRP A 218 14.21 2.61 -5.07
C TRP A 218 14.08 4.13 -5.20
N ASP A 219 12.85 4.65 -5.43
CA ASP A 219 12.60 6.09 -5.48
C ASP A 219 12.98 6.77 -4.17
N ILE A 220 12.58 6.17 -3.03
CA ILE A 220 12.91 6.70 -1.71
C ILE A 220 14.43 6.73 -1.50
N LYS A 221 15.14 5.67 -1.86
CA LYS A 221 16.59 5.62 -1.75
C LYS A 221 17.26 6.72 -2.60
N HIS A 222 16.78 6.91 -3.83
CA HIS A 222 17.26 7.95 -4.74
C HIS A 222 17.01 9.35 -4.18
N LEU A 223 15.77 9.66 -3.81
CA LEU A 223 15.39 10.98 -3.28
C LEU A 223 16.09 11.31 -1.95
N MET A 224 16.25 10.33 -1.06
CA MET A 224 17.01 10.51 0.18
C MET A 224 18.47 10.84 -0.10
N ALA A 225 19.09 10.18 -1.07
CA ALA A 225 20.47 10.48 -1.46
C ALA A 225 20.59 11.92 -2.00
N LYS A 226 19.64 12.34 -2.86
CA LYS A 226 19.60 13.71 -3.39
C LYS A 226 19.36 14.76 -2.31
N LEU A 227 18.51 14.48 -1.35
CA LEU A 227 18.27 15.36 -0.21
C LEU A 227 19.53 15.52 0.66
N LEU A 228 20.32 14.45 0.85
CA LEU A 228 21.56 14.52 1.60
C LEU A 228 22.67 15.32 0.87
N GLU A 229 22.62 15.44 -0.46
CA GLU A 229 23.51 16.36 -1.20
C GLU A 229 23.22 17.83 -0.82
N VAL A 230 21.95 18.18 -0.53
CA VAL A 230 21.52 19.54 -0.16
C VAL A 230 21.53 19.74 1.37
N TYR A 231 21.12 18.73 2.13
CA TYR A 231 21.01 18.75 3.59
C TYR A 231 21.85 17.63 4.22
N PRO A 232 23.20 17.72 4.21
CA PRO A 232 24.10 16.62 4.62
C PRO A 232 24.01 16.25 6.10
N HIS A 233 23.39 17.12 6.91
CA HIS A 233 23.18 16.91 8.35
C HIS A 233 21.80 16.32 8.69
N ALA A 234 20.94 16.08 7.68
CA ALA A 234 19.59 15.55 7.92
C ALA A 234 19.63 14.10 8.39
N GLU A 235 18.78 13.77 9.36
CA GLU A 235 18.57 12.40 9.83
C GLU A 235 17.60 11.68 8.88
N ILE A 236 17.91 10.43 8.53
CA ILE A 236 17.04 9.60 7.67
C ILE A 236 16.23 8.62 8.49
N HIS A 237 14.92 8.64 8.28
CA HIS A 237 13.94 7.69 8.84
C HIS A 237 13.13 7.09 7.70
N ASN A 238 13.55 5.91 7.21
CA ASN A 238 12.82 5.18 6.17
C ASN A 238 11.65 4.40 6.79
N GLU A 239 10.43 4.85 6.51
CA GLU A 239 9.19 4.29 7.04
C GLU A 239 8.39 3.47 5.98
N ILE A 240 9.05 3.00 4.89
CA ILE A 240 8.39 2.05 3.98
C ILE A 240 8.02 0.80 4.79
N CYS A 241 6.72 0.46 4.83
CA CYS A 241 6.27 -0.68 5.62
C CYS A 241 6.76 -2.02 5.04
N LEU A 242 6.98 -3.01 5.91
CA LEU A 242 7.46 -4.34 5.52
C LEU A 242 6.57 -4.99 4.45
N ALA A 243 5.25 -4.78 4.53
CA ALA A 243 4.31 -5.31 3.55
C ALA A 243 4.54 -4.74 2.15
N THR A 244 4.95 -3.49 2.04
CA THR A 244 5.34 -2.85 0.78
C THR A 244 6.69 -3.38 0.29
N GLN A 245 7.70 -3.41 1.15
CA GLN A 245 9.06 -3.86 0.79
C GLN A 245 9.04 -5.28 0.20
N VAL A 246 8.50 -6.25 0.93
CA VAL A 246 8.52 -7.67 0.49
C VAL A 246 7.73 -7.90 -0.80
N ARG A 247 6.69 -7.10 -1.09
CA ARG A 247 5.94 -7.22 -2.36
C ARG A 247 6.73 -6.63 -3.52
N GLN A 248 7.39 -5.50 -3.32
CA GLN A 248 8.24 -4.89 -4.34
C GLN A 248 9.43 -5.78 -4.67
N GLU A 249 10.11 -6.34 -3.66
CA GLU A 249 11.19 -7.30 -3.84
C GLU A 249 10.71 -8.57 -4.58
N ALA A 250 9.53 -9.06 -4.22
CA ALA A 250 8.95 -10.23 -4.90
C ALA A 250 8.68 -9.96 -6.39
N VAL A 251 8.18 -8.76 -6.76
CA VAL A 251 7.99 -8.38 -8.17
C VAL A 251 9.35 -8.27 -8.85
N ALA A 252 10.29 -7.54 -8.25
CA ALA A 252 11.62 -7.33 -8.81
C ALA A 252 12.36 -8.63 -9.13
N GLU A 253 12.14 -9.69 -8.33
CA GLU A 253 12.80 -10.99 -8.53
C GLU A 253 11.96 -11.98 -9.34
N GLN A 254 10.67 -12.14 -9.00
CA GLN A 254 9.86 -13.23 -9.55
C GLN A 254 9.20 -12.87 -10.89
N ALA A 255 9.12 -11.59 -11.27
CA ALA A 255 8.65 -11.20 -12.60
C ALA A 255 9.71 -11.38 -13.69
N LYS A 256 11.00 -11.47 -13.33
CA LYS A 256 12.09 -11.60 -14.30
C LYS A 256 11.87 -12.78 -15.24
N GLY A 257 12.02 -12.52 -16.54
CA GLY A 257 11.85 -13.53 -17.58
C GLY A 257 10.39 -13.86 -17.93
N ALA A 258 9.41 -13.14 -17.39
CA ALA A 258 8.07 -13.11 -17.94
C ALA A 258 8.00 -12.14 -19.14
N ASP A 259 7.05 -12.37 -20.03
CA ASP A 259 6.78 -11.48 -21.18
C ASP A 259 5.92 -10.29 -20.75
N LEU A 260 5.10 -10.49 -19.72
CA LEU A 260 4.15 -9.51 -19.20
C LEU A 260 3.94 -9.70 -17.70
N CYS A 261 3.69 -8.60 -16.97
CA CYS A 261 3.24 -8.62 -15.59
C CYS A 261 1.83 -8.02 -15.46
N ILE A 262 0.91 -8.76 -14.84
CA ILE A 262 -0.42 -8.24 -14.49
C ILE A 262 -0.45 -7.94 -12.99
N VAL A 263 -0.70 -6.68 -12.65
CA VAL A 263 -0.84 -6.23 -11.27
C VAL A 263 -2.32 -5.99 -10.95
N VAL A 264 -2.91 -6.86 -10.13
CA VAL A 264 -4.31 -6.69 -9.73
C VAL A 264 -4.40 -5.66 -8.60
N GLY A 265 -5.13 -4.57 -8.84
CA GLY A 265 -5.28 -3.48 -7.88
C GLY A 265 -6.03 -2.27 -8.42
N ASP A 266 -6.60 -1.49 -7.51
CA ASP A 266 -7.34 -0.26 -7.83
C ASP A 266 -6.40 0.85 -8.35
N PRO A 267 -6.82 1.68 -9.33
CA PRO A 267 -6.03 2.79 -9.87
C PRO A 267 -5.62 3.83 -8.81
N ARG A 268 -6.39 3.96 -7.74
CA ARG A 268 -6.10 4.88 -6.63
C ARG A 268 -5.08 4.31 -5.63
N SER A 269 -4.80 3.01 -5.68
CA SER A 269 -3.84 2.35 -4.79
C SER A 269 -2.40 2.70 -5.17
N ASN A 270 -1.73 3.53 -4.35
CA ASN A 270 -0.32 3.84 -4.55
C ASN A 270 0.54 2.58 -4.56
N ASN A 271 0.31 1.65 -3.62
CA ASN A 271 1.03 0.37 -3.57
C ASN A 271 0.90 -0.41 -4.88
N SER A 272 -0.31 -0.54 -5.46
CA SER A 272 -0.53 -1.28 -6.71
C SER A 272 0.18 -0.62 -7.89
N ASN A 273 0.12 0.71 -7.98
CA ASN A 273 0.79 1.45 -9.05
C ASN A 273 2.32 1.31 -8.95
N ARG A 274 2.88 1.32 -7.73
CA ARG A 274 4.33 1.12 -7.53
C ARG A 274 4.79 -0.31 -7.86
N LEU A 275 3.93 -1.33 -7.69
CA LEU A 275 4.27 -2.69 -8.14
C LEU A 275 4.37 -2.80 -9.67
N ALA A 276 3.52 -2.11 -10.43
CA ALA A 276 3.63 -2.04 -11.88
C ALA A 276 4.93 -1.33 -12.29
N GLN A 277 5.23 -0.17 -11.69
CA GLN A 277 6.48 0.54 -11.91
C GLN A 277 7.71 -0.33 -11.61
N VAL A 278 7.73 -1.07 -10.49
CA VAL A 278 8.83 -1.99 -10.15
C VAL A 278 8.99 -3.10 -11.18
N SER A 279 7.89 -3.62 -11.74
CA SER A 279 7.98 -4.59 -12.83
C SER A 279 8.68 -4.00 -14.05
N GLU A 280 8.32 -2.79 -14.46
CA GLU A 280 8.87 -2.12 -15.64
C GLU A 280 10.32 -1.66 -15.43
N GLU A 281 10.59 -0.93 -14.34
CA GLU A 281 11.88 -0.26 -14.13
C GLU A 281 12.95 -1.18 -13.50
N ILE A 282 12.55 -2.15 -12.69
CA ILE A 282 13.49 -2.98 -11.94
C ILE A 282 13.57 -4.41 -12.50
N ALA A 283 12.42 -5.04 -12.78
CA ALA A 283 12.41 -6.38 -13.37
C ALA A 283 12.61 -6.35 -14.89
N GLY A 284 12.39 -5.20 -15.56
CA GLY A 284 12.48 -5.04 -17.02
C GLY A 284 11.33 -5.72 -17.76
N VAL A 285 10.16 -5.88 -17.12
CA VAL A 285 8.99 -6.58 -17.66
C VAL A 285 7.83 -5.61 -17.78
N PRO A 286 7.24 -5.43 -18.98
CA PRO A 286 6.05 -4.59 -19.19
C PRO A 286 4.94 -4.96 -18.21
N ALA A 287 4.21 -3.97 -17.69
CA ALA A 287 3.18 -4.23 -16.70
C ALA A 287 1.88 -3.50 -16.99
N TYR A 288 0.75 -4.20 -16.78
CA TYR A 288 -0.57 -3.60 -16.75
C TYR A 288 -1.21 -3.79 -15.39
N ARG A 289 -1.77 -2.70 -14.85
CA ARG A 289 -2.58 -2.75 -13.64
C ARG A 289 -4.05 -2.87 -14.02
N VAL A 290 -4.74 -3.84 -13.41
CA VAL A 290 -6.17 -4.10 -13.60
C VAL A 290 -6.90 -4.13 -12.27
N ALA A 291 -8.09 -3.54 -12.18
CA ALA A 291 -8.91 -3.62 -10.96
C ALA A 291 -9.48 -5.03 -10.74
N ASP A 292 -9.83 -5.71 -11.83
CA ASP A 292 -10.26 -7.10 -11.85
C ASP A 292 -10.06 -7.72 -13.25
N VAL A 293 -10.52 -8.94 -13.45
CA VAL A 293 -10.34 -9.70 -14.70
C VAL A 293 -10.95 -9.00 -15.92
N THR A 294 -12.01 -8.19 -15.73
CA THR A 294 -12.73 -7.55 -16.85
C THR A 294 -11.95 -6.42 -17.52
N GLU A 295 -10.90 -5.92 -16.86
CA GLU A 295 -10.02 -4.90 -17.44
C GLU A 295 -8.87 -5.49 -18.27
N ILE A 296 -8.70 -6.82 -18.30
CA ILE A 296 -7.68 -7.45 -19.14
C ILE A 296 -8.08 -7.27 -20.62
N LYS A 297 -7.14 -6.78 -21.41
CA LYS A 297 -7.34 -6.62 -22.85
C LYS A 297 -6.63 -7.73 -23.58
N ARG A 298 -7.32 -8.31 -24.57
CA ARG A 298 -6.80 -9.42 -25.35
C ARG A 298 -5.49 -9.05 -26.09
N GLU A 299 -5.43 -7.84 -26.61
CA GLU A 299 -4.25 -7.33 -27.31
C GLU A 299 -2.97 -7.33 -26.45
N TRP A 300 -3.10 -7.28 -25.12
CA TRP A 300 -1.96 -7.38 -24.21
C TRP A 300 -1.38 -8.80 -24.14
N LEU A 301 -2.19 -9.80 -24.46
CA LEU A 301 -1.82 -11.21 -24.37
C LEU A 301 -1.28 -11.76 -25.70
N GLU A 302 -1.35 -11.00 -26.80
CA GLU A 302 -0.86 -11.44 -28.10
C GLU A 302 0.66 -11.68 -28.06
N GLY A 303 1.08 -12.91 -28.36
CA GLY A 303 2.49 -13.31 -28.32
C GLY A 303 3.07 -13.56 -26.92
N VAL A 304 2.28 -13.40 -25.85
CA VAL A 304 2.69 -13.64 -24.46
C VAL A 304 2.63 -15.15 -24.18
N ASN A 305 3.75 -15.75 -23.85
CA ASN A 305 3.83 -17.16 -23.45
C ASN A 305 3.92 -17.31 -21.93
N LYS A 306 4.46 -16.30 -21.23
CA LYS A 306 4.72 -16.32 -19.81
C LYS A 306 4.28 -15.01 -19.16
N VAL A 307 3.29 -15.10 -18.27
CA VAL A 307 2.73 -13.96 -17.56
C VAL A 307 2.95 -14.05 -16.05
N ALA A 308 3.51 -13.00 -15.47
CA ALA A 308 3.63 -12.86 -14.02
C ALA A 308 2.38 -12.17 -13.47
N VAL A 309 1.83 -12.65 -12.35
CA VAL A 309 0.66 -12.06 -11.71
C VAL A 309 0.94 -11.74 -10.25
N THR A 310 0.72 -10.49 -9.88
CA THR A 310 0.78 -10.04 -8.48
C THR A 310 -0.47 -9.23 -8.12
N SER A 311 -0.56 -8.77 -6.88
CA SER A 311 -1.61 -7.85 -6.47
C SER A 311 -1.20 -6.97 -5.31
N GLY A 312 -1.79 -5.76 -5.27
CA GLY A 312 -1.55 -4.80 -4.21
C GLY A 312 -2.04 -5.23 -2.83
N ALA A 313 -1.48 -4.59 -1.80
CA ALA A 313 -1.80 -4.84 -0.38
C ALA A 313 -3.26 -4.53 0.00
N SER A 314 -3.99 -3.79 -0.82
CA SER A 314 -5.42 -3.46 -0.68
C SER A 314 -6.33 -4.30 -1.60
N THR A 315 -5.80 -5.32 -2.28
CA THR A 315 -6.53 -6.10 -3.28
C THR A 315 -7.09 -7.37 -2.67
N PRO A 316 -8.41 -7.60 -2.80
CA PRO A 316 -9.06 -8.84 -2.38
C PRO A 316 -8.45 -10.07 -3.08
N THR A 317 -8.12 -11.09 -2.31
CA THR A 317 -7.58 -12.36 -2.85
C THR A 317 -8.48 -13.02 -3.91
N PRO A 318 -9.84 -13.00 -3.79
CA PRO A 318 -10.71 -13.56 -4.83
C PRO A 318 -10.52 -12.91 -6.20
N LEU A 319 -10.32 -11.60 -6.29
CA LEU A 319 -10.09 -10.91 -7.56
C LEU A 319 -8.78 -11.35 -8.22
N THR A 320 -7.72 -11.49 -7.43
CA THR A 320 -6.43 -11.99 -7.95
C THR A 320 -6.53 -13.43 -8.42
N LYS A 321 -7.26 -14.28 -7.68
CA LYS A 321 -7.48 -15.68 -8.07
C LYS A 321 -8.27 -15.78 -9.38
N GLU A 322 -9.25 -14.91 -9.60
CA GLU A 322 -10.03 -14.88 -10.84
C GLU A 322 -9.16 -14.51 -12.05
N VAL A 323 -8.30 -13.48 -11.90
CA VAL A 323 -7.32 -13.12 -12.92
C VAL A 323 -6.37 -14.28 -13.24
N ILE A 324 -5.82 -14.94 -12.21
CA ILE A 324 -4.94 -16.10 -12.39
C ILE A 324 -5.69 -17.23 -13.12
N ALA A 325 -6.90 -17.57 -12.70
CA ALA A 325 -7.68 -18.65 -13.31
C ALA A 325 -8.02 -18.37 -14.79
N TYR A 326 -8.32 -17.09 -15.12
CA TYR A 326 -8.54 -16.70 -16.51
C TYR A 326 -7.27 -16.90 -17.34
N LEU A 327 -6.12 -16.44 -16.88
CA LEU A 327 -4.86 -16.55 -17.60
C LEU A 327 -4.37 -18.00 -17.73
N GLU A 328 -4.60 -18.85 -16.74
CA GLU A 328 -4.26 -20.28 -16.78
C GLU A 328 -5.12 -21.08 -17.79
N GLN A 329 -6.33 -20.58 -18.10
CA GLN A 329 -7.24 -21.20 -19.06
C GLN A 329 -7.12 -20.61 -20.47
N TYR A 330 -6.44 -19.47 -20.61
CA TYR A 330 -6.31 -18.77 -21.88
C TYR A 330 -5.47 -19.57 -22.86
N ASP A 331 -6.06 -19.88 -24.03
CA ASP A 331 -5.39 -20.51 -25.16
C ASP A 331 -5.43 -19.57 -26.38
N HIS A 332 -4.27 -19.23 -26.91
CA HIS A 332 -4.14 -18.37 -28.09
C HIS A 332 -4.89 -18.87 -29.32
N ASN A 333 -5.13 -20.18 -29.41
CA ASN A 333 -5.72 -20.87 -30.56
C ASN A 333 -7.19 -21.23 -30.35
N ASP A 334 -7.74 -21.07 -29.11
CA ASP A 334 -9.13 -21.39 -28.80
C ASP A 334 -9.93 -20.15 -28.37
N PRO A 335 -10.73 -19.56 -29.30
CA PRO A 335 -11.57 -18.40 -28.99
C PRO A 335 -12.56 -18.60 -27.86
N GLN A 336 -12.92 -19.83 -27.50
CA GLN A 336 -13.84 -20.11 -26.41
C GLN A 336 -13.22 -19.75 -25.04
N THR A 337 -11.87 -19.72 -24.94
CA THR A 337 -11.14 -19.35 -23.72
C THR A 337 -10.97 -17.84 -23.54
N TRP A 338 -11.33 -17.04 -24.54
CA TRP A 338 -11.10 -15.59 -24.50
C TRP A 338 -12.22 -14.82 -23.80
N GLU A 339 -13.37 -15.46 -23.57
CA GLU A 339 -14.48 -14.80 -22.91
C GLU A 339 -14.16 -14.51 -21.44
N ILE A 340 -14.20 -13.25 -21.08
CA ILE A 340 -13.97 -12.80 -19.70
C ILE A 340 -15.31 -12.77 -18.96
N ARG A 341 -15.42 -13.58 -17.91
CA ARG A 341 -16.59 -13.61 -17.02
C ARG A 341 -16.16 -13.34 -15.60
N ARG A 342 -16.74 -12.32 -14.99
CA ARG A 342 -16.56 -12.07 -13.57
C ARG A 342 -17.48 -12.98 -12.76
N THR A 343 -16.89 -13.76 -11.87
CA THR A 343 -17.60 -14.75 -11.04
C THR A 343 -17.49 -14.48 -9.55
N VAL A 344 -16.66 -13.50 -9.16
CA VAL A 344 -16.37 -13.19 -7.76
C VAL A 344 -17.63 -12.73 -7.02
N ASN A 345 -17.91 -13.39 -5.91
CA ASN A 345 -18.99 -12.99 -4.99
C ASN A 345 -18.49 -11.84 -4.10
N MET A 346 -19.14 -10.68 -4.18
CA MET A 346 -18.79 -9.46 -3.43
C MET A 346 -18.76 -9.68 -1.91
N LYS A 347 -19.57 -10.58 -1.36
CA LYS A 347 -19.56 -10.92 0.08
C LYS A 347 -18.26 -11.62 0.53
N LYS A 348 -17.50 -12.21 -0.40
CA LYS A 348 -16.23 -12.88 -0.12
C LYS A 348 -15.02 -11.94 -0.19
N LEU A 349 -15.21 -10.66 -0.47
CA LEU A 349 -14.13 -9.68 -0.55
C LEU A 349 -13.69 -9.18 0.83
N LEU A 350 -14.60 -9.13 1.79
CA LEU A 350 -14.32 -8.70 3.14
C LEU A 350 -13.77 -9.85 4.00
N PRO A 351 -12.91 -9.55 4.99
CA PRO A 351 -12.40 -10.57 5.89
C PRO A 351 -13.53 -11.16 6.75
N THR A 352 -13.39 -12.43 7.10
CA THR A 352 -14.31 -13.07 8.04
C THR A 352 -13.99 -12.65 9.47
N ILE A 353 -14.95 -12.06 10.16
CA ILE A 353 -14.84 -11.84 11.60
C ILE A 353 -15.04 -13.19 12.29
N ARG A 354 -13.99 -13.67 12.99
CA ARG A 354 -14.14 -14.79 13.90
C ARG A 354 -14.89 -14.27 15.15
N GLU A 355 -16.10 -14.72 15.37
CA GLU A 355 -16.77 -14.50 16.63
C GLU A 355 -15.89 -15.17 17.70
N LYS A 356 -15.53 -14.42 18.74
CA LYS A 356 -14.92 -15.03 19.90
C LYS A 356 -15.96 -15.98 20.47
N SER A 357 -15.65 -17.27 20.46
CA SER A 357 -16.43 -18.25 21.22
C SER A 357 -16.46 -17.76 22.67
N THR A 358 -17.62 -17.35 23.15
CA THR A 358 -17.90 -16.98 24.53
C THR A 358 -17.67 -18.18 25.45
#